data_820afe9b2e2b59b75cb87035553fa05e
#
_entry.id   820afe9b2e2b59b75cb87035553fa05e
#
_cell.length_a   1.000
_cell.length_b   1.000
_cell.length_c   1.000
_cell.angle_alpha   90.00
_cell.angle_beta   90.00
_cell.angle_gamma   90.00
#
_symmetry.space_group_name_H-M   'P 1'
#
loop_
_entity.id
_entity.type
_entity.pdbx_description
1 polymer ?
#
loop_
_entity_poly.entity_id
_entity_poly.type
_entity_poly.pdbx_seq_one_letter_code
_entity_poly.pdbx_strand_id
1 'polypeptide(L)'
;LQKVEPRLAESVREQPELRALLKPDGGFLWRRVAGEQRLSPHAYGVALDLSARRAPYWRWSRLRPHPMQQSYPAAIVAAFEAEGFIWGGKWHEYDLMHFEYRPELICKARILRGLEKMNAAGLGTGGTERGMEKLP
;
A
#
# COMPACT_ATOMS: atom_id res chain seq x y z
N LEU A 1 7.29 -3.03 12.33
CA LEU A 1 8.61 -2.83 11.71
C LEU A 1 9.60 -3.94 12.03
N GLN A 2 9.63 -4.47 13.27
CA GLN A 2 10.56 -5.57 13.66
C GLN A 2 10.51 -6.81 12.75
N LYS A 3 9.36 -7.11 12.14
CA LYS A 3 9.22 -8.22 11.19
C LYS A 3 9.57 -7.83 9.75
N VAL A 4 9.54 -6.54 9.42
CA VAL A 4 9.93 -6.02 8.10
C VAL A 4 11.45 -6.05 7.93
N GLU A 5 12.19 -5.72 8.99
CA GLU A 5 13.65 -5.61 8.96
C GLU A 5 14.36 -6.88 8.46
N PRO A 6 14.06 -8.11 8.96
CA PRO A 6 14.72 -9.31 8.47
C PRO A 6 14.48 -9.56 6.98
N ARG A 7 13.27 -9.27 6.48
CA ARG A 7 12.92 -9.41 5.05
C ARG A 7 13.72 -8.44 4.19
N LEU A 8 13.86 -7.20 4.65
CA LEU A 8 14.67 -6.20 3.95
C LEU A 8 16.15 -6.53 3.99
N ALA A 9 16.66 -7.05 5.11
CA ALA A 9 18.05 -7.46 5.25
C ALA A 9 18.41 -8.58 4.26
N GLU A 10 17.51 -9.52 4.01
CA GLU A 10 17.67 -10.56 2.99
C GLU A 10 17.70 -9.95 1.60
N SER A 11 16.71 -9.12 1.26
CA SER A 11 16.66 -8.44 -0.04
C SER A 11 17.90 -7.58 -0.32
N VAL A 12 18.44 -6.90 0.69
CA VAL A 12 19.67 -6.09 0.57
C VAL A 12 20.91 -6.93 0.40
N ARG A 13 20.95 -8.17 0.92
CA ARG A 13 22.07 -9.10 0.66
C ARG A 13 22.12 -9.52 -0.80
N GLU A 14 20.95 -9.75 -1.40
CA GLU A 14 20.82 -10.13 -2.81
C GLU A 14 21.01 -8.94 -3.76
N GLN A 15 20.52 -7.77 -3.35
CA GLN A 15 20.50 -6.52 -4.13
C GLN A 15 20.98 -5.35 -3.26
N PRO A 16 22.31 -5.14 -3.11
CA PRO A 16 22.85 -4.13 -2.19
C PRO A 16 22.45 -2.69 -2.51
N GLU A 17 22.10 -2.40 -3.77
CA GLU A 17 21.62 -1.08 -4.22
C GLU A 17 20.30 -0.66 -3.57
N LEU A 18 19.47 -1.61 -3.10
CA LEU A 18 18.22 -1.32 -2.38
C LEU A 18 18.46 -0.48 -1.12
N ARG A 19 19.64 -0.60 -0.51
CA ARG A 19 20.01 0.15 0.70
C ARG A 19 19.84 1.65 0.52
N ALA A 20 20.04 2.16 -0.70
CA ALA A 20 19.89 3.58 -0.99
C ALA A 20 18.45 4.09 -0.83
N LEU A 21 17.45 3.22 -0.93
CA LEU A 21 16.02 3.53 -0.76
C LEU A 21 15.52 3.24 0.67
N LEU A 22 16.31 2.61 1.51
CA LEU A 22 15.88 2.18 2.85
C LEU A 22 16.26 3.17 3.96
N LYS A 23 16.78 4.35 3.62
CA LYS A 23 17.08 5.36 4.62
C LYS A 23 15.78 5.91 5.21
N PRO A 24 15.53 5.80 6.53
CA PRO A 24 14.37 6.44 7.15
C PRO A 24 14.50 7.96 7.09
N ASP A 25 13.46 8.63 6.58
CA ASP A 25 13.40 10.10 6.48
C ASP A 25 12.21 10.70 7.24
N GLY A 26 11.25 9.87 7.72
CA GLY A 26 10.14 10.31 8.53
C GLY A 26 9.47 9.16 9.29
N GLY A 27 9.08 9.42 10.52
CA GLY A 27 8.33 8.49 11.37
C GLY A 27 7.21 9.22 12.08
N PHE A 28 7.12 9.13 13.43
CA PHE A 28 6.13 9.86 14.21
C PHE A 28 6.35 11.36 14.12
N LEU A 29 5.31 12.07 13.68
CA LEU A 29 5.25 13.52 13.66
C LEU A 29 3.81 14.01 13.77
N TRP A 30 3.49 14.76 14.84
CA TRP A 30 2.17 15.35 15.02
C TRP A 30 1.96 16.50 14.02
N ARG A 31 1.32 16.20 12.89
CA ARG A 31 1.05 17.18 11.83
C ARG A 31 -0.20 16.81 11.03
N ARG A 32 -0.74 17.78 10.32
CA ARG A 32 -1.77 17.55 9.30
C ARG A 32 -1.12 17.10 7.99
N VAL A 33 -1.92 16.46 7.13
CA VAL A 33 -1.53 16.20 5.75
C VAL A 33 -1.34 17.53 5.02
N ALA A 34 -0.31 17.63 4.20
CA ALA A 34 0.03 18.87 3.47
C ALA A 34 -1.15 19.32 2.59
N GLY A 35 -1.70 20.51 2.89
CA GLY A 35 -2.85 21.10 2.19
C GLY A 35 -4.22 20.54 2.60
N GLU A 36 -4.32 19.77 3.70
CA GLU A 36 -5.56 19.20 4.20
C GLU A 36 -5.82 19.55 5.67
N GLN A 37 -7.06 19.38 6.12
CA GLN A 37 -7.44 19.61 7.53
C GLN A 37 -7.26 18.36 8.40
N ARG A 38 -7.21 17.16 7.81
CA ARG A 38 -7.04 15.90 8.55
C ARG A 38 -5.63 15.70 9.05
N LEU A 39 -5.50 14.98 10.17
CA LEU A 39 -4.19 14.56 10.67
C LEU A 39 -3.53 13.56 9.71
N SER A 40 -2.21 13.65 9.60
CA SER A 40 -1.40 12.69 8.87
C SER A 40 -1.35 11.35 9.61
N PRO A 41 -1.25 10.20 8.91
CA PRO A 41 -0.97 8.90 9.52
C PRO A 41 0.29 8.89 10.38
N HIS A 42 1.27 9.73 10.08
CA HIS A 42 2.46 9.94 10.94
C HIS A 42 2.09 10.40 12.36
N ALA A 43 1.02 11.20 12.51
CA ALA A 43 0.57 11.66 13.81
C ALA A 43 0.02 10.54 14.72
N TYR A 44 -0.34 9.42 14.13
CA TYR A 44 -0.78 8.22 14.84
C TYR A 44 0.32 7.17 15.02
N GLY A 45 1.54 7.43 14.53
CA GLY A 45 2.66 6.50 14.58
C GLY A 45 2.50 5.28 13.68
N VAL A 46 1.59 5.33 12.70
CA VAL A 46 1.28 4.21 11.78
C VAL A 46 1.91 4.37 10.41
N ALA A 47 2.72 5.41 10.19
CA ALA A 47 3.38 5.68 8.91
C ALA A 47 4.88 5.88 9.05
N LEU A 48 5.58 5.58 7.96
CA LEU A 48 7.03 5.70 7.81
C LEU A 48 7.34 6.19 6.39
N ASP A 49 8.27 7.15 6.29
CA ASP A 49 8.82 7.63 5.01
C ASP A 49 10.25 7.11 4.82
N LEU A 50 10.54 6.63 3.61
CA LEU A 50 11.86 6.14 3.21
C LEU A 50 12.42 6.97 2.06
N SER A 51 13.65 7.51 2.22
CA SER A 51 14.43 8.18 1.17
C SER A 51 13.65 9.23 0.35
N ALA A 52 13.08 10.23 1.01
CA ALA A 52 12.31 11.32 0.41
C ALA A 52 13.02 12.00 -0.80
N ARG A 53 14.35 12.08 -0.78
CA ARG A 53 15.15 12.60 -1.90
C ARG A 53 15.08 11.74 -3.16
N ARG A 54 14.88 10.43 -3.02
CA ARG A 54 14.86 9.46 -4.13
C ARG A 54 13.47 9.06 -4.54
N ALA A 55 12.53 9.11 -3.60
CA ALA A 55 11.15 8.67 -3.76
C ALA A 55 10.18 9.82 -3.44
N PRO A 56 9.91 10.74 -4.40
CA PRO A 56 9.22 11.98 -4.12
C PRO A 56 7.72 11.81 -3.89
N TYR A 57 7.15 12.79 -3.19
CA TYR A 57 5.72 13.01 -3.08
C TYR A 57 5.17 13.71 -4.35
N TRP A 58 3.98 13.36 -4.79
CA TRP A 58 3.38 13.84 -6.05
C TRP A 58 3.33 15.37 -6.19
N ARG A 59 3.15 16.11 -5.10
CA ARG A 59 3.13 17.58 -5.14
C ARG A 59 4.49 18.20 -5.41
N TRP A 60 5.57 17.47 -5.16
CA TRP A 60 6.95 17.93 -5.39
C TRP A 60 7.47 17.56 -6.77
N SER A 61 6.86 16.57 -7.42
CA SER A 61 7.21 16.12 -8.76
C SER A 61 6.26 16.68 -9.80
N ARG A 62 6.80 17.01 -10.98
CA ARG A 62 6.01 17.42 -12.16
C ARG A 62 5.57 16.23 -13.02
N LEU A 63 6.09 15.01 -12.73
CA LEU A 63 5.81 13.81 -13.53
C LEU A 63 4.51 13.15 -13.08
N ARG A 64 3.62 12.86 -14.02
CA ARG A 64 2.35 12.17 -13.77
C ARG A 64 1.97 11.29 -14.96
N PRO A 65 1.97 9.96 -14.83
CA PRO A 65 2.47 9.19 -13.69
C PRO A 65 4.00 9.34 -13.50
N HIS A 66 4.47 9.08 -12.29
CA HIS A 66 5.90 9.06 -12.02
C HIS A 66 6.48 7.67 -12.41
N PRO A 67 7.62 7.61 -13.13
CA PRO A 67 8.20 6.33 -13.55
C PRO A 67 8.46 5.35 -12.40
N MET A 68 8.84 5.84 -11.24
CA MET A 68 9.07 5.00 -10.06
C MET A 68 7.81 4.30 -9.52
N GLN A 69 6.60 4.71 -9.90
CA GLN A 69 5.40 3.94 -9.53
C GLN A 69 5.45 2.52 -10.11
N GLN A 70 6.13 2.34 -11.24
CA GLN A 70 6.30 1.04 -11.90
C GLN A 70 7.66 0.40 -11.61
N SER A 71 8.71 1.20 -11.38
CA SER A 71 10.08 0.73 -11.21
C SER A 71 10.57 0.69 -9.76
N TYR A 72 9.73 1.06 -8.78
CA TYR A 72 10.11 0.93 -7.37
C TYR A 72 10.35 -0.54 -7.02
N PRO A 73 11.41 -0.87 -6.27
CA PRO A 73 11.79 -2.26 -6.02
C PRO A 73 10.67 -3.06 -5.34
N ALA A 74 10.16 -4.06 -6.06
CA ALA A 74 9.06 -4.90 -5.59
C ALA A 74 9.39 -5.64 -4.28
N ALA A 75 10.66 -5.96 -4.06
CA ALA A 75 11.13 -6.60 -2.82
C ALA A 75 10.87 -5.73 -1.58
N ILE A 76 11.09 -4.40 -1.69
CA ILE A 76 10.81 -3.47 -0.59
C ILE A 76 9.30 -3.43 -0.32
N VAL A 77 8.49 -3.23 -1.37
CA VAL A 77 7.03 -3.18 -1.24
C VAL A 77 6.49 -4.47 -0.63
N ALA A 78 6.95 -5.62 -1.13
CA ALA A 78 6.50 -6.93 -0.65
C ALA A 78 6.86 -7.17 0.83
N ALA A 79 8.06 -6.75 1.27
CA ALA A 79 8.46 -6.87 2.66
C ALA A 79 7.54 -6.10 3.62
N PHE A 80 7.12 -4.90 3.23
CA PHE A 80 6.19 -4.08 4.01
C PHE A 80 4.75 -4.62 3.93
N GLU A 81 4.25 -4.98 2.74
CA GLU A 81 2.89 -5.49 2.55
C GLU A 81 2.65 -6.83 3.26
N ALA A 82 3.67 -7.67 3.36
CA ALA A 82 3.60 -8.91 4.13
C ALA A 82 3.28 -8.67 5.61
N GLU A 83 3.67 -7.52 6.15
CA GLU A 83 3.50 -7.14 7.54
C GLU A 83 2.36 -6.11 7.75
N GLY A 84 1.46 -5.95 6.77
CA GLY A 84 0.25 -5.14 6.89
C GLY A 84 0.39 -3.67 6.51
N PHE A 85 1.52 -3.25 5.96
CA PHE A 85 1.68 -1.90 5.41
C PHE A 85 1.19 -1.83 3.97
N ILE A 86 0.73 -0.65 3.54
CA ILE A 86 0.51 -0.31 2.14
C ILE A 86 1.54 0.71 1.69
N TRP A 87 1.89 0.69 0.40
CA TRP A 87 2.80 1.65 -0.20
C TRP A 87 2.04 2.74 -0.93
N GLY A 88 2.34 4.02 -0.62
CA GLY A 88 1.71 5.19 -1.23
C GLY A 88 2.00 5.38 -2.71
N GLY A 89 3.00 4.68 -3.27
CA GLY A 89 3.25 4.70 -4.70
C GLY A 89 2.15 4.05 -5.56
N LYS A 90 1.23 3.30 -4.96
CA LYS A 90 0.06 2.71 -5.63
C LYS A 90 -1.11 3.68 -5.76
N TRP A 91 -1.03 4.85 -5.15
CA TRP A 91 -2.13 5.82 -5.17
C TRP A 91 -2.08 6.68 -6.44
N HIS A 92 -3.24 7.24 -6.80
CA HIS A 92 -3.32 8.23 -7.89
C HIS A 92 -2.48 9.47 -7.55
N GLU A 93 -2.66 10.02 -6.36
CA GLU A 93 -1.82 11.05 -5.76
C GLU A 93 -0.68 10.36 -5.01
N TYR A 94 0.28 9.83 -5.76
CA TYR A 94 1.34 8.98 -5.24
C TYR A 94 2.19 9.65 -4.17
N ASP A 95 2.61 8.84 -3.21
CA ASP A 95 3.64 9.18 -2.23
C ASP A 95 4.67 8.04 -2.20
N LEU A 96 5.73 8.20 -2.98
CA LEU A 96 6.67 7.11 -3.25
C LEU A 96 7.53 6.74 -2.04
N MET A 97 7.74 7.69 -1.10
CA MET A 97 8.48 7.42 0.14
C MET A 97 7.63 6.75 1.21
N HIS A 98 6.29 6.88 1.12
CA HIS A 98 5.35 6.64 2.20
C HIS A 98 4.90 5.18 2.29
N PHE A 99 5.03 4.61 3.48
CA PHE A 99 4.46 3.33 3.88
C PHE A 99 3.55 3.54 5.09
N GLU A 100 2.33 3.01 5.03
CA GLU A 100 1.30 3.20 6.05
C GLU A 100 0.75 1.85 6.51
N TYR A 101 0.69 1.60 7.82
CA TYR A 101 0.15 0.37 8.38
C TYR A 101 -1.38 0.34 8.26
N ARG A 102 -1.88 -0.48 7.35
CA ARG A 102 -3.30 -0.58 7.00
C ARG A 102 -3.69 -2.05 6.72
N PRO A 103 -3.59 -2.92 7.74
CA PRO A 103 -3.88 -4.34 7.56
C PRO A 103 -5.31 -4.60 7.09
N GLU A 104 -6.26 -3.73 7.45
CA GLU A 104 -7.66 -3.81 7.01
C GLU A 104 -7.83 -3.63 5.50
N LEU A 105 -7.03 -2.78 4.86
CA LEU A 105 -7.06 -2.59 3.41
C LEU A 105 -6.49 -3.81 2.67
N ILE A 106 -5.43 -4.41 3.22
CA ILE A 106 -4.86 -5.64 2.66
C ILE A 106 -5.84 -6.79 2.79
N CYS A 107 -6.49 -6.93 3.94
CA CYS A 107 -7.54 -7.93 4.16
C CYS A 107 -8.69 -7.75 3.16
N LYS A 108 -9.21 -6.54 3.02
CA LYS A 108 -10.26 -6.20 2.05
C LYS A 108 -9.85 -6.56 0.61
N ALA A 109 -8.63 -6.21 0.19
CA ALA A 109 -8.13 -6.53 -1.14
C ALA A 109 -8.03 -8.03 -1.40
N ARG A 110 -7.65 -8.83 -0.39
CA ARG A 110 -7.62 -10.30 -0.49
C ARG A 110 -9.02 -10.89 -0.65
N ILE A 111 -10.00 -10.39 0.11
CA ILE A 111 -11.40 -10.82 0.02
C ILE A 111 -11.95 -10.51 -1.37
N LEU A 112 -11.76 -9.28 -1.88
CA LEU A 112 -12.25 -8.88 -3.21
C LEU A 112 -11.65 -9.74 -4.31
N ARG A 113 -10.33 -10.01 -4.29
CA ARG A 113 -9.67 -10.92 -5.25
C ARG A 113 -10.21 -12.35 -5.16
N GLY A 114 -10.56 -12.82 -3.96
CA GLY A 114 -11.20 -14.11 -3.77
C GLY A 114 -12.56 -14.17 -4.45
N LEU A 115 -13.39 -13.15 -4.25
CA LEU A 115 -14.72 -13.04 -4.86
C LEU A 115 -14.63 -12.95 -6.39
N GLU A 116 -13.70 -12.16 -6.94
CA GLU A 116 -13.45 -12.06 -8.39
C GLU A 116 -13.08 -13.43 -8.99
N LYS A 117 -12.20 -14.19 -8.34
CA LYS A 117 -11.81 -15.54 -8.77
C LYS A 117 -12.97 -16.51 -8.72
N MET A 118 -13.82 -16.46 -7.69
CA MET A 118 -15.03 -17.30 -7.59
C MET A 118 -16.02 -16.99 -8.70
N ASN A 119 -16.26 -15.71 -8.99
CA ASN A 119 -17.13 -15.29 -10.08
C ASN A 119 -16.60 -15.73 -11.45
N ALA A 120 -15.30 -15.55 -11.69
CA ALA A 120 -14.64 -15.98 -12.94
C ALA A 120 -14.66 -17.50 -13.12
N ALA A 121 -14.67 -18.28 -12.03
CA ALA A 121 -14.79 -19.75 -12.05
C ALA A 121 -16.24 -20.25 -12.16
N GLY A 122 -17.24 -19.36 -12.30
CA GLY A 122 -18.66 -19.72 -12.34
C GLY A 122 -19.23 -20.19 -10.99
N LEU A 123 -18.49 -20.00 -9.90
CA LEU A 123 -18.89 -20.38 -8.53
C LEU A 123 -19.60 -19.22 -7.79
N GLY A 124 -19.94 -18.14 -8.51
CA GLY A 124 -20.72 -17.03 -7.98
C GLY A 124 -22.14 -17.48 -7.69
N THR A 125 -22.62 -17.15 -6.51
CA THR A 125 -23.91 -17.47 -5.91
C THR A 125 -25.04 -17.47 -6.95
N GLY A 126 -25.57 -18.65 -7.26
CA GLY A 126 -26.89 -18.79 -7.87
C GLY A 126 -27.89 -18.13 -6.93
N GLY A 127 -28.24 -16.89 -7.19
CA GLY A 127 -29.35 -16.22 -6.54
C GLY A 127 -30.62 -17.04 -6.83
N THR A 128 -31.13 -17.71 -5.83
CA THR A 128 -32.48 -18.24 -5.84
C THR A 128 -33.42 -17.07 -5.99
N GLU A 129 -33.80 -16.76 -7.23
CA GLU A 129 -35.10 -16.13 -7.50
C GLU A 129 -36.17 -17.10 -7.08
N ARG A 130 -36.52 -17.05 -5.80
CA ARG A 130 -37.80 -17.66 -5.35
C ARG A 130 -38.91 -16.79 -5.90
N GLY A 131 -39.61 -17.34 -6.91
CA GLY A 131 -40.77 -16.76 -7.52
C GLY A 131 -41.75 -16.28 -6.45
N MET A 132 -42.15 -15.04 -6.60
CA MET A 132 -43.31 -14.49 -5.96
C MET A 132 -44.54 -15.11 -6.64
N GLU A 133 -44.97 -16.24 -6.08
CA GLU A 133 -46.24 -16.86 -6.41
C GLU A 133 -47.35 -15.89 -5.95
N LYS A 134 -48.11 -15.38 -6.92
CA LYS A 134 -49.33 -14.59 -6.67
C LYS A 134 -50.34 -15.50 -6.01
N LEU A 135 -50.67 -15.20 -4.79
CA LEU A 135 -51.87 -15.74 -4.15
C LEU A 135 -53.13 -15.04 -4.69
N PRO A 136 -54.26 -15.78 -4.81
CA PRO A 136 -55.50 -15.32 -5.43
C PRO A 136 -56.25 -14.23 -4.64
#